data_456a62ca8675287f1a668d1194de7c69
#
_entry.id   456a62ca8675287f1a668d1194de7c69
#
_cell.length_a   1.000
_cell.length_b   1.000
_cell.length_c   1.000
_cell.angle_alpha   90.00
_cell.angle_beta   90.00
_cell.angle_gamma   90.00
#
_symmetry.space_group_name_H-M   'P 1'
#
loop_
_entity.id
_entity.type
_entity.pdbx_description
1 polymer ?
#
loop_
_entity_poly.entity_id
_entity_poly.type
_entity_poly.pdbx_seq_one_letter_code
_entity_poly.pdbx_strand_id
1 'polypeptide(L)'
;MRYLLTLLFLSITFSQGVNDKNFKEKINGGTVIVVFTSDWQEQDLDSKILKGIEGYQDTRILNVKSEEAPKVVKKLRFRNFPSIALFFDGSKKETWKADMDGEVDCSSKEIKGAIDDMLAEDVF
;
A
#
# COMPACT_ATOMS: atom_id res chain seq x y z
N MET A 1 -11.38 31.45 -17.18
CA MET A 1 -10.66 31.99 -16.03
C MET A 1 -11.00 31.24 -14.75
N ARG A 2 -12.24 31.34 -14.33
CA ARG A 2 -12.67 30.74 -13.07
C ARG A 2 -12.51 29.20 -13.06
N TYR A 3 -12.62 28.60 -14.19
CA TYR A 3 -12.50 27.15 -14.33
C TYR A 3 -11.11 26.64 -13.96
N LEU A 4 -10.10 27.42 -14.24
CA LEU A 4 -8.72 27.05 -13.93
C LEU A 4 -8.49 26.93 -12.44
N LEU A 5 -9.14 27.80 -11.68
CA LEU A 5 -9.03 27.77 -10.22
C LEU A 5 -9.60 26.49 -9.65
N THR A 6 -10.71 26.01 -10.21
CA THR A 6 -11.32 24.78 -9.78
C THR A 6 -10.37 23.60 -10.01
N LEU A 7 -9.71 23.57 -11.15
CA LEU A 7 -8.75 22.51 -11.45
C LEU A 7 -7.57 22.52 -10.50
N LEU A 8 -7.13 23.69 -10.09
CA LEU A 8 -6.03 23.80 -9.13
C LEU A 8 -6.40 23.18 -7.78
N PHE A 9 -7.62 23.37 -7.34
CA PHE A 9 -8.07 22.76 -6.09
C PHE A 9 -8.03 21.24 -6.17
N LEU A 10 -8.44 20.68 -7.28
CA LEU A 10 -8.40 19.24 -7.46
C LEU A 10 -6.96 18.73 -7.40
N SER A 11 -6.03 19.45 -7.98
CA SER A 11 -4.62 19.07 -7.95
C SER A 11 -4.09 19.04 -6.52
N ILE A 12 -4.46 20.00 -5.72
CA ILE A 12 -4.04 20.06 -4.32
C ILE A 12 -4.58 18.87 -3.55
N THR A 13 -5.83 18.48 -3.81
CA THR A 13 -6.45 17.33 -3.14
C THR A 13 -5.66 16.06 -3.39
N PHE A 14 -5.19 15.85 -4.61
CA PHE A 14 -4.43 14.66 -4.95
C PHE A 14 -3.06 14.59 -4.30
N SER A 15 -2.53 15.71 -3.85
CA SER A 15 -1.21 15.73 -3.22
C SER A 15 -1.23 15.25 -1.78
N GLN A 16 -2.39 15.02 -1.19
CA GLN A 16 -2.48 14.57 0.19
C GLN A 16 -2.07 13.12 0.33
N GLY A 17 -1.23 12.84 1.32
CA GLY A 17 -0.79 11.50 1.63
C GLY A 17 -1.83 10.70 2.39
N VAL A 18 -1.47 9.46 2.70
CA VAL A 18 -2.31 8.55 3.47
C VAL A 18 -1.93 8.67 4.95
N ASN A 19 -2.94 8.80 5.82
CA ASN A 19 -2.73 8.91 7.25
C ASN A 19 -3.75 8.06 8.01
N ASP A 20 -3.70 8.07 9.34
CA ASP A 20 -4.61 7.27 10.16
C ASP A 20 -6.08 7.60 9.92
N LYS A 21 -6.38 8.85 9.59
CA LYS A 21 -7.78 9.29 9.41
C LYS A 21 -8.37 8.80 8.10
N ASN A 22 -7.59 8.81 7.02
CA ASN A 22 -8.11 8.48 5.68
C ASN A 22 -7.72 7.08 5.22
N PHE A 23 -6.99 6.31 6.03
CA PHE A 23 -6.48 5.01 5.61
C PHE A 23 -7.60 4.07 5.17
N LYS A 24 -8.66 3.93 5.97
CA LYS A 24 -9.77 3.03 5.64
C LYS A 24 -10.43 3.41 4.32
N GLU A 25 -10.58 4.70 4.08
CA GLU A 25 -11.16 5.19 2.84
C GLU A 25 -10.27 4.89 1.65
N LYS A 26 -8.96 5.06 1.83
CA LYS A 26 -8.00 4.85 0.74
C LYS A 26 -7.87 3.39 0.32
N ILE A 27 -8.01 2.46 1.26
CA ILE A 27 -7.92 1.03 0.94
C ILE A 27 -9.26 0.40 0.60
N ASN A 28 -10.34 1.16 0.68
CA ASN A 28 -11.68 0.64 0.41
C ASN A 28 -11.85 0.34 -1.08
N GLY A 29 -12.51 -0.79 -1.36
CA GLY A 29 -12.85 -1.18 -2.73
C GLY A 29 -11.73 -1.89 -3.48
N GLY A 30 -11.93 -3.16 -3.78
CA GLY A 30 -11.02 -3.95 -4.61
C GLY A 30 -9.71 -4.31 -3.95
N THR A 31 -8.76 -4.67 -4.77
CA THR A 31 -7.43 -5.13 -4.34
C THR A 31 -6.48 -3.95 -4.19
N VAL A 32 -5.86 -3.82 -3.03
CA VAL A 32 -4.91 -2.74 -2.75
C VAL A 32 -3.66 -3.31 -2.10
N ILE A 33 -2.51 -2.98 -2.68
CA ILE A 33 -1.20 -3.25 -2.07
C ILE A 33 -0.73 -1.95 -1.44
N VAL A 34 -0.44 -1.99 -0.16
CA VAL A 34 0.07 -0.82 0.57
C VAL A 34 1.52 -1.06 0.95
N VAL A 35 2.39 -0.16 0.52
CA VAL A 35 3.81 -0.20 0.87
C VAL A 35 4.06 0.83 1.95
N PHE A 36 4.52 0.37 3.10
CA PHE A 36 4.84 1.25 4.23
C PHE A 36 6.34 1.51 4.24
N THR A 37 6.71 2.77 4.30
CA THR A 37 8.10 3.20 4.36
C THR A 37 8.33 4.05 5.60
N SER A 38 9.58 4.34 5.91
CA SER A 38 9.92 5.17 7.06
C SER A 38 11.12 6.05 6.75
N ASP A 39 11.12 7.27 7.27
CA ASP A 39 12.24 8.18 7.09
C ASP A 39 13.49 7.74 7.86
N TRP A 40 13.31 6.98 8.95
CA TRP A 40 14.45 6.51 9.74
C TRP A 40 15.11 5.25 9.19
N GLN A 41 14.43 4.56 8.30
CA GLN A 41 14.95 3.34 7.66
C GLN A 41 14.83 3.50 6.15
N GLU A 42 15.92 3.95 5.53
CA GLU A 42 15.90 4.41 4.14
C GLU A 42 16.07 3.32 3.09
N GLN A 43 15.79 2.08 3.43
CA GLN A 43 15.84 1.00 2.45
C GLN A 43 14.67 1.12 1.49
N ASP A 44 14.96 1.10 0.20
CA ASP A 44 13.94 1.13 -0.82
C ASP A 44 13.47 -0.29 -1.12
N LEU A 45 12.18 -0.43 -1.36
CA LEU A 45 11.64 -1.68 -1.87
C LEU A 45 12.18 -1.91 -3.28
N ASP A 46 12.55 -3.15 -3.60
CA ASP A 46 13.01 -3.49 -4.94
C ASP A 46 11.94 -3.06 -5.96
N SER A 47 12.32 -2.18 -6.88
CA SER A 47 11.41 -1.64 -7.87
C SER A 47 10.79 -2.72 -8.76
N LYS A 48 11.47 -3.86 -8.91
CA LYS A 48 10.95 -4.98 -9.70
C LYS A 48 9.69 -5.58 -9.08
N ILE A 49 9.59 -5.54 -7.75
CA ILE A 49 8.41 -6.05 -7.05
C ILE A 49 7.18 -5.23 -7.44
N LEU A 50 7.28 -3.91 -7.31
CA LEU A 50 6.15 -3.03 -7.61
C LEU A 50 5.78 -3.03 -9.10
N LYS A 51 6.79 -3.01 -9.97
CA LYS A 51 6.54 -3.06 -11.42
C LYS A 51 5.83 -4.34 -11.83
N GLY A 52 6.18 -5.44 -11.18
CA GLY A 52 5.58 -6.73 -11.49
C GLY A 52 4.11 -6.83 -11.12
N ILE A 53 3.65 -6.05 -10.14
CA ILE A 53 2.27 -6.13 -9.65
C ILE A 53 1.42 -4.93 -10.02
N GLU A 54 2.01 -3.86 -10.56
CA GLU A 54 1.25 -2.67 -10.94
C GLU A 54 0.19 -3.01 -11.97
N GLY A 55 -1.06 -2.73 -11.63
CA GLY A 55 -2.20 -3.01 -12.51
C GLY A 55 -2.59 -4.47 -12.59
N TYR A 56 -1.89 -5.36 -11.93
CA TYR A 56 -2.20 -6.79 -11.98
C TYR A 56 -3.57 -7.06 -11.34
N GLN A 57 -4.50 -7.64 -12.09
CA GLN A 57 -5.86 -7.91 -11.61
C GLN A 57 -6.53 -6.66 -11.02
N ASP A 58 -6.30 -5.50 -11.65
CA ASP A 58 -6.81 -4.20 -11.21
C ASP A 58 -6.32 -3.78 -9.82
N THR A 59 -5.17 -4.29 -9.40
CA THR A 59 -4.57 -3.95 -8.12
C THR A 59 -4.09 -2.50 -8.10
N ARG A 60 -4.47 -1.77 -7.05
CA ARG A 60 -3.97 -0.42 -6.80
C ARG A 60 -2.80 -0.50 -5.82
N ILE A 61 -1.85 0.42 -5.97
CA ILE A 61 -0.70 0.50 -5.08
C ILE A 61 -0.74 1.83 -4.34
N LEU A 62 -0.63 1.78 -3.01
CA LEU A 62 -0.54 2.96 -2.18
C LEU A 62 0.79 2.96 -1.44
N ASN A 63 1.38 4.15 -1.32
CA ASN A 63 2.59 4.35 -0.52
C ASN A 63 2.22 5.13 0.73
N VAL A 64 2.63 4.63 1.88
CA VAL A 64 2.31 5.24 3.17
C VAL A 64 3.58 5.40 3.97
N LYS A 65 3.83 6.60 4.49
CA LYS A 65 4.92 6.83 5.44
C LYS A 65 4.45 6.40 6.83
N SER A 66 5.24 5.58 7.49
CA SER A 66 4.90 5.08 8.82
C SER A 66 4.66 6.23 9.82
N GLU A 67 5.38 7.31 9.67
CA GLU A 67 5.26 8.49 10.53
C GLU A 67 3.92 9.20 10.39
N GLU A 68 3.27 9.05 9.25
CA GLU A 68 1.97 9.67 8.97
C GLU A 68 0.78 8.79 9.38
N ALA A 69 1.01 7.49 9.54
CA ALA A 69 -0.04 6.54 9.92
C ALA A 69 0.42 5.62 11.05
N PRO A 70 0.83 6.18 12.21
CA PRO A 70 1.41 5.37 13.27
C PRO A 70 0.45 4.36 13.88
N LYS A 71 -0.83 4.67 13.95
CA LYS A 71 -1.82 3.74 14.49
C LYS A 71 -2.03 2.54 13.57
N VAL A 72 -2.06 2.78 12.27
CA VAL A 72 -2.17 1.71 11.27
C VAL A 72 -0.97 0.80 11.35
N VAL A 73 0.23 1.37 11.38
CA VAL A 73 1.49 0.63 11.48
C VAL A 73 1.51 -0.23 12.74
N LYS A 74 1.09 0.31 13.87
CA LYS A 74 1.04 -0.43 15.13
C LYS A 74 0.05 -1.59 15.05
N LYS A 75 -1.11 -1.35 14.47
CA LYS A 75 -2.13 -2.38 14.31
C LYS A 75 -1.66 -3.53 13.43
N LEU A 76 -0.90 -3.21 12.39
CA LEU A 76 -0.32 -4.21 11.48
C LEU A 76 0.95 -4.85 12.06
N ARG A 77 1.47 -4.32 13.16
CA ARG A 77 2.68 -4.80 13.83
C ARG A 77 3.93 -4.70 12.97
N PHE A 78 4.00 -3.67 12.17
CA PHE A 78 5.21 -3.39 11.39
C PHE A 78 6.22 -2.65 12.25
N ARG A 79 7.45 -3.15 12.28
CA ARG A 79 8.56 -2.55 13.05
C ARG A 79 9.69 -2.08 12.16
N ASN A 80 9.83 -2.70 11.01
CA ASN A 80 10.88 -2.39 10.05
C ASN A 80 10.26 -2.08 8.70
N PHE A 81 10.97 -1.37 7.86
CA PHE A 81 10.44 -0.86 6.59
C PHE A 81 11.46 -1.00 5.47
N PRO A 82 11.04 -1.20 4.23
CA PRO A 82 9.63 -1.21 3.80
C PRO A 82 8.92 -2.51 4.17
N SER A 83 7.64 -2.41 4.49
CA SER A 83 6.78 -3.57 4.70
C SER A 83 5.54 -3.43 3.82
N ILE A 84 4.93 -4.55 3.48
CA ILE A 84 3.84 -4.59 2.50
C ILE A 84 2.61 -5.24 3.10
N ALA A 85 1.45 -4.70 2.78
CA ALA A 85 0.17 -5.30 3.18
C ALA A 85 -0.75 -5.40 1.97
N LEU A 86 -1.49 -6.50 1.90
CA LEU A 86 -2.50 -6.74 0.87
C LEU A 86 -3.87 -6.60 1.51
N PHE A 87 -4.70 -5.77 0.92
CA PHE A 87 -6.09 -5.56 1.34
C PHE A 87 -7.04 -5.90 0.21
N PHE A 88 -8.22 -6.39 0.58
CA PHE A 88 -9.32 -6.58 -0.36
C PHE A 88 -10.60 -6.06 0.27
N ASP A 89 -11.24 -5.11 -0.40
CA ASP A 89 -12.45 -4.43 0.10
C ASP A 89 -12.29 -3.93 1.53
N GLY A 90 -11.11 -3.40 1.85
CA GLY A 90 -10.81 -2.84 3.15
C GLY A 90 -10.36 -3.83 4.20
N SER A 91 -10.31 -5.12 3.90
CA SER A 91 -9.86 -6.15 4.84
C SER A 91 -8.44 -6.60 4.56
N LYS A 92 -7.65 -6.71 5.61
CA LYS A 92 -6.27 -7.20 5.48
C LYS A 92 -6.28 -8.70 5.15
N LYS A 93 -5.53 -9.07 4.11
CA LYS A 93 -5.44 -10.46 3.67
C LYS A 93 -4.07 -11.06 3.90
N GLU A 94 -3.00 -10.32 3.66
CA GLU A 94 -1.64 -10.81 3.79
C GLU A 94 -0.68 -9.67 4.12
N THR A 95 0.43 -9.99 4.77
CA THR A 95 1.49 -9.01 5.04
C THR A 95 2.85 -9.63 4.76
N TRP A 96 3.80 -8.78 4.34
CA TRP A 96 5.20 -9.15 4.18
C TRP A 96 6.01 -8.13 4.95
N LYS A 97 6.64 -8.57 6.04
CA LYS A 97 7.33 -7.66 6.96
C LYS A 97 8.82 -7.60 6.65
N ALA A 98 9.37 -6.40 6.69
CA ALA A 98 10.81 -6.22 6.57
C ALA A 98 11.51 -6.75 7.83
N ASP A 99 12.75 -7.21 7.65
CA ASP A 99 13.60 -7.61 8.77
C ASP A 99 14.32 -6.39 9.35
N MET A 100 15.24 -6.62 10.28
CA MET A 100 15.98 -5.54 10.95
C MET A 100 16.85 -4.73 9.99
N ASP A 101 17.25 -5.33 8.87
CA ASP A 101 18.04 -4.66 7.86
C ASP A 101 17.20 -3.91 6.84
N GLY A 102 15.87 -3.95 6.98
CA GLY A 102 14.97 -3.31 6.04
C GLY A 102 14.74 -4.12 4.78
N GLU A 103 15.01 -5.41 4.82
CA GLU A 103 14.77 -6.29 3.68
C GLU A 103 13.47 -7.06 3.87
N VAL A 104 12.64 -7.05 2.84
CA VAL A 104 11.41 -7.82 2.83
C VAL A 104 11.60 -9.04 1.92
N ASP A 105 11.32 -10.21 2.48
CA ASP A 105 11.50 -11.47 1.75
C ASP A 105 10.22 -11.81 0.98
N CYS A 106 10.07 -11.17 -0.16
CA CYS A 106 8.96 -11.48 -1.06
C CYS A 106 9.34 -11.09 -2.49
N SER A 107 8.62 -11.66 -3.44
CA SER A 107 8.79 -11.35 -4.85
C SER A 107 7.45 -10.93 -5.44
N SER A 108 7.48 -10.33 -6.64
CA SER A 108 6.24 -9.98 -7.34
C SER A 108 5.40 -11.24 -7.60
N LYS A 109 6.06 -12.36 -7.85
CA LYS A 109 5.37 -13.64 -8.07
C LYS A 109 4.59 -14.10 -6.83
N GLU A 110 5.18 -13.95 -5.63
CA GLU A 110 4.50 -14.28 -4.40
C GLU A 110 3.28 -13.40 -4.15
N ILE A 111 3.42 -12.12 -4.40
CA ILE A 111 2.32 -11.17 -4.23
C ILE A 111 1.21 -11.47 -5.22
N LYS A 112 1.54 -11.74 -6.48
CA LYS A 112 0.56 -12.14 -7.49
C LYS A 112 -0.17 -13.40 -7.09
N GLY A 113 0.57 -14.39 -6.57
CA GLY A 113 -0.01 -15.63 -6.09
C GLY A 113 -1.00 -15.38 -4.95
N ALA A 114 -0.66 -14.52 -4.02
CA ALA A 114 -1.55 -14.15 -2.91
C ALA A 114 -2.81 -13.45 -3.43
N ILE A 115 -2.67 -12.58 -4.41
CA ILE A 115 -3.81 -11.90 -5.03
C ILE A 115 -4.72 -12.91 -5.73
N ASP A 116 -4.14 -13.83 -6.51
CA ASP A 116 -4.91 -14.85 -7.22
C ASP A 116 -5.67 -15.75 -6.25
N ASP A 117 -5.02 -16.20 -5.19
CA ASP A 117 -5.64 -17.04 -4.17
C ASP A 117 -6.78 -16.32 -3.46
N MET A 118 -6.56 -15.06 -3.13
CA MET A 118 -7.57 -14.22 -2.50
C MET A 118 -8.79 -14.04 -3.38
N LEU A 119 -8.59 -13.75 -4.66
CA LEU A 119 -9.69 -13.56 -5.61
C LEU A 119 -10.43 -14.85 -5.87
N ALA A 120 -9.72 -15.98 -5.90
CA ALA A 120 -10.35 -17.28 -6.06
C ALA A 120 -11.26 -17.63 -4.87
N GLU A 121 -10.83 -17.30 -3.65
CA GLU A 121 -11.65 -17.49 -2.45
C GLU A 121 -12.90 -16.63 -2.47
N ASP A 122 -12.77 -15.40 -2.98
CA ASP A 122 -13.90 -14.45 -3.02
C ASP A 122 -15.02 -14.93 -3.96
N VAL A 123 -14.68 -15.73 -4.96
CA VAL A 123 -15.64 -16.26 -5.93
C VAL A 123 -16.49 -17.39 -5.31
N PHE A 124 -15.94 -18.09 -4.36
CA PHE A 124 -16.61 -19.19 -3.69
C PHE A 124 -17.07 -18.81 -2.30
#